data_43e4a768f7d7873fb6dbb6635146f9b9
#
_entry.id   43e4a768f7d7873fb6dbb6635146f9b9
#
_cell.length_a   1.000
_cell.length_b   1.000
_cell.length_c   1.000
_cell.angle_alpha   90.00
_cell.angle_beta   90.00
_cell.angle_gamma   90.00
#
_symmetry.space_group_name_H-M   'P 1'
#
loop_
_entity.id
_entity.type
_entity.pdbx_description
1 polymer ?
#
loop_
_entity_poly.entity_id
_entity_poly.type
_entity_poly.pdbx_seq_one_letter_code
_entity_poly.pdbx_strand_id
1 'polypeptide(L)'
;LVLDSEAKTLHAYQNNDGVWHSLASYPLKNLSDPENISARLNDKQLTIRIKHDDGVATFSLPWNYQDTAQAATIPVIKPQLQSEPVPSLGDAADDPAIWVHPKNPQQSRVLGTDKQGGLVVYDLKGKTQQHLAVGRVNNVDVRSGFNLNGQKIDLAVASNSENKSFFVFAI
;
A
#
# COMPACT_ATOMS: atom_id res chain seq x y z
N LEU A 1 -10.57 -13.22 6.95
CA LEU A 1 -9.55 -14.28 7.01
C LEU A 1 -8.17 -13.65 6.99
N VAL A 2 -7.25 -14.15 7.79
CA VAL A 2 -5.84 -13.72 7.83
C VAL A 2 -4.98 -14.97 7.76
N LEU A 3 -4.03 -14.99 6.83
CA LEU A 3 -3.04 -16.05 6.70
C LEU A 3 -1.77 -15.63 7.45
N ASP A 4 -1.39 -16.43 8.44
CA ASP A 4 -0.07 -16.37 9.07
C ASP A 4 0.81 -17.41 8.38
N SER A 5 1.66 -16.95 7.49
CA SER A 5 2.54 -17.80 6.67
C SER A 5 3.61 -18.46 7.53
N GLU A 6 4.17 -17.75 8.50
CA GLU A 6 5.24 -18.25 9.38
C GLU A 6 4.72 -19.32 10.34
N ALA A 7 3.59 -19.04 11.01
CA ALA A 7 2.94 -20.00 11.89
C ALA A 7 2.16 -21.08 11.12
N LYS A 8 2.05 -20.98 9.80
CA LYS A 8 1.24 -21.86 8.93
C LYS A 8 -0.17 -22.03 9.47
N THR A 9 -0.84 -20.89 9.72
CA THR A 9 -2.16 -20.89 10.35
C THR A 9 -3.09 -19.91 9.63
N LEU A 10 -4.31 -20.34 9.36
CA LEU A 10 -5.39 -19.50 8.86
C LEU A 10 -6.26 -19.06 10.03
N HIS A 11 -6.37 -17.77 10.25
CA HIS A 11 -7.21 -17.17 11.27
C HIS A 11 -8.51 -16.62 10.67
N ALA A 12 -9.61 -16.88 11.31
CA ALA A 12 -10.92 -16.28 11.00
C ALA A 12 -11.29 -15.24 12.06
N TYR A 13 -11.67 -14.07 11.61
CA TYR A 13 -12.13 -12.97 12.46
C TYR A 13 -13.49 -12.46 12.00
N GLN A 14 -14.26 -11.95 12.93
CA GLN A 14 -15.49 -11.21 12.70
C GLN A 14 -15.33 -9.79 13.19
N ASN A 15 -15.80 -8.83 12.40
CA ASN A 15 -15.87 -7.43 12.83
C ASN A 15 -17.29 -7.16 13.34
N ASN A 16 -17.41 -6.71 14.58
CA ASN A 16 -18.66 -6.23 15.17
C ASN A 16 -18.43 -4.79 15.62
N ASP A 17 -19.07 -3.85 14.93
CA ASP A 17 -19.02 -2.43 15.25
C ASP A 17 -17.58 -1.85 15.37
N GLY A 18 -16.70 -2.25 14.47
CA GLY A 18 -15.30 -1.83 14.44
C GLY A 18 -14.36 -2.63 15.33
N VAL A 19 -14.87 -3.57 16.11
CA VAL A 19 -14.06 -4.45 16.96
C VAL A 19 -13.93 -5.83 16.31
N TRP A 20 -12.69 -6.28 16.14
CA TRP A 20 -12.37 -7.59 15.55
C TRP A 20 -12.33 -8.68 16.62
N HIS A 21 -13.14 -9.69 16.45
CA HIS A 21 -13.21 -10.87 17.33
C HIS A 21 -12.64 -12.08 16.62
N SER A 22 -11.74 -12.80 17.27
CA SER A 22 -11.24 -14.08 16.76
C SER A 22 -12.35 -15.12 16.84
N LEU A 23 -12.64 -15.78 15.72
CA LEU A 23 -13.63 -16.86 15.64
C LEU A 23 -12.98 -18.24 15.71
N ALA A 24 -11.92 -18.45 14.94
CA ALA A 24 -11.25 -19.73 14.83
C ALA A 24 -9.83 -19.59 14.25
N SER A 25 -9.01 -20.61 14.49
CA SER A 25 -7.70 -20.77 13.90
C SER A 25 -7.53 -22.18 13.34
N TYR A 26 -7.04 -22.30 12.12
CA TYR A 26 -6.91 -23.55 11.39
C TYR A 26 -5.45 -23.78 11.02
N PRO A 27 -4.77 -24.77 11.64
CA PRO A 27 -3.39 -25.11 11.28
C PRO A 27 -3.32 -25.68 9.86
N LEU A 28 -2.37 -25.17 9.08
CA LEU A 28 -2.11 -25.56 7.69
C LEU A 28 -0.88 -26.50 7.60
N LYS A 29 -0.83 -27.52 8.47
CA LYS A 29 0.36 -28.36 8.69
C LYS A 29 0.86 -29.08 7.44
N ASN A 30 0.02 -29.30 6.44
CA ASN A 30 0.36 -30.02 5.21
C ASN A 30 0.66 -29.10 4.02
N LEU A 31 0.77 -27.79 4.23
CA LEU A 31 1.14 -26.86 3.20
C LEU A 31 2.58 -26.38 3.40
N SER A 32 3.37 -26.50 2.35
CA SER A 32 4.73 -25.93 2.32
C SER A 32 4.62 -24.45 1.94
N ASP A 33 5.17 -23.60 2.78
CA ASP A 33 5.26 -22.13 2.61
C ASP A 33 4.00 -21.47 2.04
N PRO A 34 2.90 -21.39 2.82
CA PRO A 34 1.67 -20.78 2.35
C PRO A 34 1.83 -19.27 2.24
N GLU A 35 1.70 -18.69 1.03
CA GLU A 35 1.98 -17.29 0.75
C GLU A 35 0.75 -16.41 0.59
N ASN A 36 -0.24 -16.89 -0.16
CA ASN A 36 -1.38 -16.08 -0.58
C ASN A 36 -2.70 -16.79 -0.32
N ILE A 37 -3.71 -16.03 0.05
CA ILE A 37 -5.07 -16.52 0.28
C ILE A 37 -6.07 -15.79 -0.61
N SER A 38 -7.03 -16.53 -1.14
CA SER A 38 -8.25 -15.98 -1.71
C SER A 38 -9.46 -16.74 -1.15
N ALA A 39 -10.56 -16.02 -0.96
CA ALA A 39 -11.79 -16.61 -0.47
C ALA A 39 -12.98 -16.14 -1.32
N ARG A 40 -13.91 -17.06 -1.59
CA ARG A 40 -15.13 -16.77 -2.30
C ARG A 40 -16.31 -17.42 -1.58
N LEU A 41 -17.33 -16.64 -1.30
CA LEU A 41 -18.58 -17.10 -0.75
C LEU A 41 -19.60 -17.27 -1.89
N ASN A 42 -20.13 -18.47 -2.04
CA ASN A 42 -21.25 -18.78 -2.92
C ASN A 42 -22.37 -19.38 -2.07
N ASP A 43 -23.51 -18.73 -2.05
CA ASP A 43 -24.65 -19.11 -1.20
C ASP A 43 -24.22 -19.34 0.25
N LYS A 44 -24.14 -20.60 0.66
CA LYS A 44 -23.75 -21.00 2.01
C LYS A 44 -22.42 -21.77 2.06
N GLN A 45 -21.61 -21.65 1.02
CA GLN A 45 -20.33 -22.33 0.95
C GLN A 45 -19.19 -21.32 0.78
N LEU A 46 -18.26 -21.31 1.71
CA LEU A 46 -17.02 -20.57 1.64
C LEU A 46 -15.94 -21.45 1.01
N THR A 47 -15.46 -21.05 -0.15
CA THR A 47 -14.30 -21.67 -0.81
C THR A 47 -13.08 -20.82 -0.56
N ILE A 48 -12.03 -21.42 0.00
CA ILE A 48 -10.76 -20.80 0.33
C ILE A 48 -9.70 -21.47 -0.53
N ARG A 49 -8.86 -20.65 -1.17
CA ARG A 49 -7.69 -21.11 -1.92
C ARG A 49 -6.44 -20.50 -1.32
N ILE A 50 -5.45 -21.34 -1.06
CA ILE A 50 -4.15 -20.93 -0.52
C ILE A 50 -3.07 -21.35 -1.51
N LYS A 51 -2.33 -20.38 -2.02
CA LYS A 51 -1.12 -20.64 -2.80
C LYS A 51 -0.01 -21.07 -1.84
N HIS A 52 0.73 -22.12 -2.19
CA HIS A 52 1.90 -22.61 -1.47
C HIS A 52 2.92 -23.17 -2.48
N ASP A 53 4.10 -23.54 -2.04
CA ASP A 53 5.19 -23.95 -2.96
C ASP A 53 4.82 -25.08 -3.93
N ASP A 54 4.06 -26.07 -3.45
CA ASP A 54 3.69 -27.23 -4.27
C ASP A 54 2.42 -26.99 -5.11
N GLY A 55 1.83 -25.78 -5.07
CA GLY A 55 0.66 -25.42 -5.88
C GLY A 55 -0.42 -24.64 -5.16
N VAL A 56 -1.68 -25.03 -5.34
CA VAL A 56 -2.85 -24.36 -4.72
C VAL A 56 -3.69 -25.37 -3.99
N ALA A 57 -3.78 -25.21 -2.68
CA ALA A 57 -4.73 -25.95 -1.86
C ALA A 57 -6.12 -25.28 -1.89
N THR A 58 -7.18 -26.08 -2.00
CA THR A 58 -8.56 -25.57 -1.99
C THR A 58 -9.35 -26.24 -0.87
N PHE A 59 -9.99 -25.42 -0.06
CA PHE A 59 -10.84 -25.86 1.05
C PHE A 59 -12.26 -25.33 0.83
N SER A 60 -13.25 -26.13 1.15
CA SER A 60 -14.65 -25.72 1.09
C SER A 60 -15.33 -25.99 2.45
N LEU A 61 -15.88 -24.95 3.03
CA LEU A 61 -16.52 -24.97 4.34
C LEU A 61 -17.97 -24.52 4.22
N PRO A 62 -18.93 -25.17 4.89
CA PRO A 62 -20.26 -24.60 5.02
C PRO A 62 -20.18 -23.30 5.80
N TRP A 63 -20.86 -22.27 5.29
CA TRP A 63 -20.85 -20.93 5.87
C TRP A 63 -22.27 -20.47 6.17
N ASN A 64 -22.63 -20.50 7.44
CA ASN A 64 -23.97 -20.12 7.90
C ASN A 64 -24.02 -18.71 8.50
N TYR A 65 -23.00 -17.88 8.22
CA TYR A 65 -22.98 -16.51 8.70
C TYR A 65 -24.07 -15.70 7.99
N GLN A 66 -24.95 -15.08 8.76
CA GLN A 66 -25.86 -14.05 8.27
C GLN A 66 -25.22 -12.70 8.59
N ASP A 67 -24.92 -11.93 7.55
CA ASP A 67 -24.48 -10.57 7.72
C ASP A 67 -25.65 -9.72 8.23
N THR A 68 -25.67 -9.43 9.52
CA THR A 68 -26.64 -8.52 10.14
C THR A 68 -26.16 -7.07 10.09
N ALA A 69 -24.91 -6.85 9.72
CA ALA A 69 -24.39 -5.51 9.51
C ALA A 69 -24.87 -4.99 8.14
N GLN A 70 -25.61 -3.91 8.16
CA GLN A 70 -25.83 -3.12 6.95
C GLN A 70 -24.46 -2.74 6.40
N ALA A 71 -24.09 -3.26 5.24
CA ALA A 71 -22.80 -2.98 4.62
C ALA A 71 -22.61 -1.47 4.57
N ALA A 72 -21.67 -0.96 5.37
CA ALA A 72 -21.29 0.42 5.28
C ALA A 72 -20.79 0.65 3.85
N THR A 73 -21.56 1.39 3.06
CA THR A 73 -21.16 1.75 1.71
C THR A 73 -19.92 2.63 1.82
N ILE A 74 -18.77 2.08 1.48
CA ILE A 74 -17.55 2.87 1.36
C ILE A 74 -17.82 3.91 0.28
N PRO A 75 -17.76 5.21 0.59
CA PRO A 75 -18.03 6.24 -0.40
C PRO A 75 -17.00 6.14 -1.53
N VAL A 76 -17.48 6.05 -2.76
CA VAL A 76 -16.63 6.06 -3.94
C VAL A 76 -16.31 7.50 -4.31
N ILE A 77 -15.04 7.88 -4.15
CA ILE A 77 -14.52 9.17 -4.60
C ILE A 77 -13.96 8.99 -6.01
N LYS A 78 -14.53 9.70 -6.96
CA LYS A 78 -13.99 9.72 -8.33
C LYS A 78 -12.75 10.60 -8.38
N PRO A 79 -11.65 10.13 -9.00
CA PRO A 79 -10.46 10.96 -9.21
C PRO A 79 -10.84 12.18 -10.07
N GLN A 80 -10.39 13.36 -9.67
CA GLN A 80 -10.63 14.62 -10.39
C GLN A 80 -9.48 14.99 -11.31
N LEU A 81 -8.29 14.44 -11.05
CA LEU A 81 -7.07 14.75 -11.76
C LEU A 81 -6.15 13.53 -11.79
N GLN A 82 -5.35 13.44 -12.83
CA GLN A 82 -4.28 12.46 -12.99
C GLN A 82 -2.97 13.19 -13.30
N SER A 83 -1.85 12.76 -12.72
CA SER A 83 -0.54 13.28 -13.06
C SER A 83 -0.08 12.80 -14.45
N GLU A 84 0.88 13.52 -15.04
CA GLU A 84 1.68 12.97 -16.11
C GLU A 84 2.36 11.68 -15.63
N PRO A 85 2.60 10.71 -16.53
CA PRO A 85 3.26 9.46 -16.14
C PRO A 85 4.71 9.70 -15.71
N VAL A 86 5.23 8.80 -14.89
CA VAL A 86 6.67 8.75 -14.63
C VAL A 86 7.43 8.42 -15.91
N PRO A 87 8.71 8.83 -16.04
CA PRO A 87 9.48 8.61 -17.27
C PRO A 87 9.72 7.15 -17.66
N SER A 88 9.86 6.27 -16.66
CA SER A 88 10.13 4.85 -16.91
C SER A 88 8.88 4.08 -17.32
N LEU A 89 9.05 3.01 -18.08
CA LEU A 89 7.96 2.17 -18.58
C LEU A 89 7.72 0.95 -17.67
N GLY A 90 6.54 0.36 -17.79
CA GLY A 90 6.16 -0.84 -17.05
C GLY A 90 5.80 -0.56 -15.59
N ASP A 91 6.24 -1.43 -14.69
CA ASP A 91 6.03 -1.29 -13.25
C ASP A 91 7.02 -0.27 -12.65
N ALA A 92 6.75 1.01 -12.85
CA ALA A 92 7.66 2.09 -12.49
C ALA A 92 7.07 3.06 -11.46
N ALA A 93 5.85 3.57 -11.65
CA ALA A 93 5.19 4.43 -10.68
C ALA A 93 4.85 3.65 -9.42
N ASP A 94 5.18 4.19 -8.23
CA ASP A 94 4.99 3.48 -6.97
C ASP A 94 4.36 4.37 -5.88
N ASP A 95 5.15 5.04 -5.09
CA ASP A 95 4.71 5.70 -3.87
C ASP A 95 4.59 7.22 -4.02
N PRO A 96 3.49 7.85 -3.58
CA PRO A 96 3.32 9.29 -3.61
C PRO A 96 3.48 9.92 -2.23
N ALA A 97 4.01 11.15 -2.19
CA ALA A 97 3.93 12.01 -1.02
C ALA A 97 3.45 13.41 -1.41
N ILE A 98 2.87 14.14 -0.45
CA ILE A 98 2.39 15.50 -0.69
C ILE A 98 3.12 16.47 0.22
N TRP A 99 3.82 17.42 -0.39
CA TRP A 99 4.34 18.58 0.32
C TRP A 99 3.35 19.74 0.24
N VAL A 100 2.93 20.21 1.41
CA VAL A 100 2.04 21.37 1.52
C VAL A 100 2.87 22.63 1.74
N HIS A 101 2.86 23.56 0.79
CA HIS A 101 3.59 24.81 0.92
C HIS A 101 3.07 25.66 2.10
N PRO A 102 3.92 26.04 3.06
CA PRO A 102 3.49 26.59 4.35
C PRO A 102 2.77 27.94 4.27
N LYS A 103 2.95 28.70 3.21
CA LYS A 103 2.39 30.04 3.03
C LYS A 103 1.41 30.14 1.83
N ASN A 104 1.58 29.32 0.82
CA ASN A 104 0.78 29.37 -0.39
C ASN A 104 0.40 27.94 -0.85
N PRO A 105 -0.79 27.44 -0.48
CA PRO A 105 -1.22 26.08 -0.83
C PRO A 105 -1.20 25.79 -2.34
N GLN A 106 -1.33 26.80 -3.20
CA GLN A 106 -1.26 26.64 -4.66
C GLN A 106 0.16 26.25 -5.15
N GLN A 107 1.17 26.46 -4.34
CA GLN A 107 2.54 26.08 -4.63
C GLN A 107 2.93 24.73 -4.03
N SER A 108 1.98 24.01 -3.42
CA SER A 108 2.20 22.65 -2.97
C SER A 108 2.61 21.72 -4.11
N ARG A 109 3.24 20.61 -3.77
CA ARG A 109 3.78 19.64 -4.73
C ARG A 109 3.34 18.24 -4.38
N VAL A 110 3.17 17.44 -5.41
CA VAL A 110 3.05 15.98 -5.29
C VAL A 110 4.38 15.38 -5.74
N LEU A 111 4.94 14.53 -4.92
CA LEU A 111 6.14 13.76 -5.23
C LEU A 111 5.71 12.34 -5.58
N GLY A 112 6.27 11.78 -6.62
CA GLY A 112 6.00 10.39 -7.02
C GLY A 112 7.29 9.66 -7.29
N THR A 113 7.42 8.44 -6.78
CA THR A 113 8.59 7.62 -7.07
C THR A 113 8.46 6.94 -8.43
N ASP A 114 9.56 6.95 -9.17
CA ASP A 114 9.81 6.09 -10.32
C ASP A 114 10.81 5.01 -9.88
N LYS A 115 10.32 3.79 -9.67
CA LYS A 115 11.16 2.67 -9.17
C LYS A 115 12.40 2.40 -10.01
N GLN A 116 12.43 2.88 -11.23
CA GLN A 116 13.53 2.64 -12.16
C GLN A 116 14.36 3.89 -12.44
N GLY A 117 13.82 5.08 -12.18
CA GLY A 117 14.41 6.34 -12.63
C GLY A 117 14.64 7.40 -11.58
N GLY A 118 13.95 7.40 -10.46
CA GLY A 118 14.17 8.42 -9.43
C GLY A 118 12.90 9.01 -8.83
N LEU A 119 12.93 10.30 -8.54
CA LEU A 119 11.83 11.04 -7.93
C LEU A 119 11.28 12.09 -8.91
N VAL A 120 9.96 12.08 -9.11
CA VAL A 120 9.27 13.06 -9.95
C VAL A 120 8.46 14.02 -9.08
N VAL A 121 8.57 15.32 -9.36
CA VAL A 121 7.84 16.38 -8.66
C VAL A 121 6.78 16.94 -9.60
N TYR A 122 5.53 16.96 -9.16
CA TYR A 122 4.40 17.46 -9.91
C TYR A 122 3.79 18.70 -9.23
N ASP A 123 3.20 19.58 -10.02
CA ASP A 123 2.30 20.62 -9.50
C ASP A 123 0.91 20.03 -9.17
N LEU A 124 0.03 20.86 -8.62
CA LEU A 124 -1.34 20.46 -8.28
C LEU A 124 -2.25 20.21 -9.51
N LYS A 125 -1.75 20.45 -10.71
CA LYS A 125 -2.43 20.10 -11.97
C LYS A 125 -1.91 18.79 -12.56
N GLY A 126 -1.01 18.11 -11.84
CA GLY A 126 -0.40 16.86 -12.28
C GLY A 126 0.70 17.03 -13.32
N LYS A 127 1.15 18.26 -13.59
CA LYS A 127 2.25 18.52 -14.50
C LYS A 127 3.60 18.32 -13.85
N THR A 128 4.48 17.60 -14.51
CA THR A 128 5.88 17.42 -14.10
C THR A 128 6.59 18.76 -14.02
N GLN A 129 7.13 19.08 -12.86
CA GLN A 129 7.95 20.26 -12.61
C GLN A 129 9.43 19.91 -12.56
N GLN A 130 9.76 18.73 -12.07
CA GLN A 130 11.13 18.26 -11.93
C GLN A 130 11.19 16.74 -11.97
N HIS A 131 12.28 16.22 -12.54
CA HIS A 131 12.66 14.82 -12.43
C HIS A 131 14.07 14.72 -11.87
N LEU A 132 14.22 14.10 -10.72
CA LEU A 132 15.49 13.86 -10.04
C LEU A 132 15.93 12.43 -10.35
N ALA A 133 16.78 12.28 -11.36
CA ALA A 133 17.29 11.00 -11.83
C ALA A 133 18.37 10.45 -10.89
N VAL A 134 17.96 9.98 -9.71
CA VAL A 134 18.86 9.51 -8.64
C VAL A 134 19.00 7.99 -8.58
N GLY A 135 18.46 7.28 -9.56
CA GLY A 135 18.45 5.81 -9.60
C GLY A 135 17.20 5.21 -8.96
N ARG A 136 17.28 3.98 -8.49
CA ARG A 136 16.14 3.20 -8.02
C ARG A 136 15.62 3.70 -6.67
N VAL A 137 14.43 4.28 -6.66
CA VAL A 137 13.71 4.68 -5.45
C VAL A 137 12.40 3.90 -5.32
N ASN A 138 12.00 3.62 -4.10
CA ASN A 138 10.78 2.87 -3.83
C ASN A 138 9.74 3.73 -3.13
N ASN A 139 10.02 4.16 -1.92
CA ASN A 139 9.10 4.97 -1.14
C ASN A 139 9.61 6.39 -0.97
N VAL A 140 8.69 7.33 -0.82
CA VAL A 140 8.99 8.74 -0.51
C VAL A 140 8.08 9.22 0.61
N ASP A 141 8.62 10.01 1.52
CA ASP A 141 7.85 10.72 2.55
C ASP A 141 8.34 12.15 2.71
N VAL A 142 7.49 13.01 3.28
CA VAL A 142 7.77 14.44 3.48
C VAL A 142 7.73 14.79 4.95
N ARG A 143 8.74 15.52 5.41
CA ARG A 143 8.81 16.07 6.76
C ARG A 143 8.92 17.58 6.72
N SER A 144 7.84 18.27 7.09
CA SER A 144 7.84 19.73 7.18
C SER A 144 8.43 20.23 8.50
N GLY A 145 9.11 21.37 8.45
CA GLY A 145 9.66 22.08 9.61
C GLY A 145 10.77 21.34 10.34
N PHE A 146 11.53 20.49 9.64
CA PHE A 146 12.69 19.83 10.22
C PHE A 146 13.74 20.83 10.64
N ASN A 147 14.26 20.69 11.86
CA ASN A 147 15.31 21.59 12.36
C ASN A 147 16.69 21.04 12.01
N LEU A 148 17.34 21.72 11.07
CA LEU A 148 18.72 21.44 10.70
C LEU A 148 19.60 22.61 11.16
N ASN A 149 20.40 22.41 12.18
CA ASN A 149 21.32 23.43 12.74
C ASN A 149 20.65 24.78 13.04
N GLY A 150 19.44 24.75 13.58
CA GLY A 150 18.68 25.97 13.94
C GLY A 150 17.83 26.54 12.79
N GLN A 151 17.96 26.04 11.59
CA GLN A 151 17.08 26.39 10.44
C GLN A 151 15.95 25.37 10.29
N LYS A 152 14.74 25.87 10.10
CA LYS A 152 13.60 25.02 9.73
C LYS A 152 13.57 24.87 8.22
N ILE A 153 13.66 23.63 7.77
CA ILE A 153 13.56 23.26 6.37
C ILE A 153 12.51 22.16 6.19
N ASP A 154 11.96 22.06 5.01
CA ASP A 154 11.13 20.92 4.65
C ASP A 154 11.99 19.90 3.90
N LEU A 155 11.77 18.62 4.19
CA LEU A 155 12.54 17.53 3.60
C LEU A 155 11.63 16.56 2.87
N ALA A 156 12.10 16.04 1.75
CA ALA A 156 11.64 14.79 1.20
C ALA A 156 12.71 13.71 1.41
N VAL A 157 12.30 12.53 1.81
CA VAL A 157 13.19 11.38 2.02
C VAL A 157 12.69 10.23 1.18
N ALA A 158 13.54 9.70 0.30
CA ALA A 158 13.19 8.57 -0.56
C ALA A 158 14.13 7.38 -0.30
N SER A 159 13.58 6.17 -0.26
CA SER A 159 14.37 4.95 -0.07
C SER A 159 15.07 4.56 -1.37
N ASN A 160 16.37 4.25 -1.26
CA ASN A 160 17.14 3.66 -2.36
C ASN A 160 17.19 2.14 -2.19
N SER A 161 16.48 1.42 -3.05
CA SER A 161 16.41 -0.04 -2.99
C SER A 161 17.67 -0.74 -3.54
N GLU A 162 18.53 -0.03 -4.28
CA GLU A 162 19.72 -0.60 -4.89
C GLU A 162 20.85 -0.80 -3.87
N ASN A 163 21.11 0.23 -3.04
CA ASN A 163 22.20 0.21 -2.07
C ASN A 163 21.74 0.26 -0.60
N LYS A 164 20.44 0.12 -0.34
CA LYS A 164 19.83 0.13 1.01
C LYS A 164 20.15 1.43 1.79
N SER A 165 20.05 2.55 1.12
CA SER A 165 20.26 3.89 1.70
C SER A 165 19.04 4.78 1.51
N PHE A 166 19.15 6.06 1.87
CA PHE A 166 18.15 7.07 1.65
C PHE A 166 18.71 8.23 0.84
N PHE A 167 17.90 8.76 -0.06
CA PHE A 167 18.08 10.09 -0.60
C PHE A 167 17.32 11.09 0.26
N VAL A 168 17.95 12.22 0.58
CA VAL A 168 17.34 13.30 1.35
C VAL A 168 17.42 14.58 0.51
N PHE A 169 16.28 15.19 0.29
CA PHE A 169 16.13 16.40 -0.51
C PHE A 169 15.59 17.54 0.37
N ALA A 170 16.15 18.73 0.24
CA ALA A 170 15.56 19.94 0.79
C ALA A 170 14.50 20.48 -0.19
N ILE A 171 13.35 20.91 0.34
CA ILE A 171 12.23 21.47 -0.43
C ILE A 171 12.17 22.98 -0.20
#